data_1a68a565bdf28b60c22006f39038b79a
#
_entry.id   1a68a565bdf28b60c22006f39038b79a
#
_cell.length_a   1.000
_cell.length_b   1.000
_cell.length_c   1.000
_cell.angle_alpha   90.00
_cell.angle_beta   90.00
_cell.angle_gamma   90.00
#
_symmetry.space_group_name_H-M   'P 1'
#
loop_
_entity.id
_entity.type
_entity.pdbx_description
1 polymer ?
#
loop_
_entity_poly.entity_id
_entity_poly.type
_entity_poly.pdbx_seq_one_letter_code
_entity_poly.pdbx_strand_id
1 'polypeptide(L)'
;SMTLKDIEGEDFSAAYRMFAENLDDTIAPYSFLLTSPRLDERDKETLRNYLTMGYLKDPNHLDDAKNFLKNLTAWLSKHFERQTVVLIDEYDVPLAKAAHFGYYDKMLELIRAFLGQVLKEKPRAESDAPAYLKKAVLTGCLRVSKESIFTGINNPAINTVCSEDRTLNKVIGFTMDEVRKLLDYFGLTQRFEDVRQWYDGYRFAGEEMYCPWDVINFCDQAIRSGKPD
;
A
#
# COMPACT_ATOMS: atom_id res chain seq x y z
N SER A 1 4.44 4.23 -5.83
CA SER A 1 3.91 3.18 -4.94
C SER A 1 4.96 2.76 -3.93
N MET A 2 4.52 2.33 -2.76
CA MET A 2 5.36 1.75 -1.71
C MET A 2 4.59 0.65 -0.97
N THR A 3 5.30 -0.26 -0.32
CA THR A 3 4.72 -1.25 0.59
C THR A 3 5.32 -1.09 1.98
N LEU A 4 4.53 -1.32 3.02
CA LEU A 4 4.99 -1.30 4.41
C LEU A 4 5.14 -2.72 4.99
N LYS A 5 5.13 -3.75 4.12
CA LYS A 5 5.11 -5.17 4.46
C LYS A 5 6.21 -5.59 5.42
N ASP A 6 7.44 -5.14 5.18
CA ASP A 6 8.62 -5.63 5.88
C ASP A 6 9.02 -4.77 7.07
N ILE A 7 8.16 -3.82 7.49
CA ILE A 7 8.45 -2.93 8.62
C ILE A 7 8.07 -3.64 9.92
N GLU A 8 9.09 -4.22 10.56
CA GLU A 8 8.96 -4.92 11.84
C GLU A 8 10.20 -4.73 12.72
N GLY A 9 10.11 -5.07 13.99
CA GLY A 9 11.22 -5.02 14.95
C GLY A 9 10.74 -5.40 16.34
N GLU A 10 11.66 -5.86 17.19
CA GLU A 10 11.35 -6.20 18.58
C GLU A 10 11.05 -4.96 19.42
N ASP A 11 11.47 -3.78 18.97
CA ASP A 11 11.17 -2.50 19.58
C ASP A 11 10.92 -1.41 18.51
N PHE A 12 10.45 -0.25 18.96
CA PHE A 12 10.17 0.88 18.06
C PHE A 12 11.41 1.36 17.31
N SER A 13 12.59 1.34 17.91
CA SER A 13 13.81 1.82 17.27
C SER A 13 14.24 0.92 16.12
N ALA A 14 14.12 -0.41 16.30
CA ALA A 14 14.36 -1.38 15.22
C ALA A 14 13.35 -1.23 14.08
N ALA A 15 12.07 -1.15 14.39
CA ALA A 15 11.02 -0.94 13.40
C ALA A 15 11.14 0.41 12.67
N TYR A 16 11.52 1.47 13.38
CA TYR A 16 11.78 2.78 12.77
C TYR A 16 12.95 2.72 11.78
N ARG A 17 14.03 2.02 12.08
CA ARG A 17 15.14 1.84 11.14
C ARG A 17 14.69 1.16 9.85
N MET A 18 13.87 0.11 9.94
CA MET A 18 13.31 -0.55 8.76
C MET A 18 12.36 0.36 7.98
N PHE A 19 11.56 1.16 8.70
CA PHE A 19 10.73 2.19 8.06
C PHE A 19 11.59 3.19 7.28
N ALA A 20 12.66 3.70 7.87
CA ALA A 20 13.58 4.64 7.22
C ALA A 20 14.31 4.01 6.02
N GLU A 21 14.71 2.72 6.10
CA GLU A 21 15.25 1.98 4.95
C GLU A 21 14.26 1.90 3.79
N ASN A 22 13.00 1.64 4.10
CA ASN A 22 11.94 1.63 3.09
C ASN A 22 11.76 3.01 2.42
N LEU A 23 11.95 4.10 3.16
CA LEU A 23 11.96 5.45 2.60
C LEU A 23 13.19 5.71 1.71
N ASP A 24 14.39 5.25 2.13
CA ASP A 24 15.62 5.33 1.33
C ASP A 24 15.44 4.62 -0.02
N ASP A 25 14.88 3.40 -0.01
CA ASP A 25 14.60 2.63 -1.23
C ASP A 25 13.53 3.29 -2.10
N THR A 26 12.52 3.90 -1.46
CA THR A 26 11.45 4.60 -2.16
C THR A 26 11.94 5.85 -2.88
N ILE A 27 12.89 6.61 -2.31
CA ILE A 27 13.36 7.88 -2.90
C ILE A 27 14.42 7.66 -3.98
N ALA A 28 15.20 6.60 -3.91
CA ALA A 28 16.34 6.37 -4.79
C ALA A 28 16.04 6.53 -6.30
N PRO A 29 14.91 5.98 -6.84
CA PRO A 29 14.55 6.14 -8.25
C PRO A 29 14.23 7.59 -8.66
N TYR A 30 14.00 8.48 -7.70
CA TYR A 30 13.60 9.88 -7.96
C TYR A 30 14.75 10.87 -7.90
N SER A 31 16.01 10.42 -7.89
CA SER A 31 17.21 11.27 -7.91
C SER A 31 17.24 12.24 -9.08
N PHE A 32 16.60 11.92 -10.22
CA PHE A 32 16.46 12.81 -11.37
C PHE A 32 15.75 14.14 -11.05
N LEU A 33 14.96 14.21 -9.97
CA LEU A 33 14.30 15.43 -9.53
C LEU A 33 15.29 16.53 -9.11
N LEU A 34 16.55 16.18 -8.78
CA LEU A 34 17.60 17.16 -8.50
C LEU A 34 17.90 18.07 -9.71
N THR A 35 17.69 17.56 -10.92
CA THR A 35 17.88 18.33 -12.16
C THR A 35 16.61 18.99 -12.67
N SER A 36 15.51 18.86 -11.95
CA SER A 36 14.24 19.44 -12.34
C SER A 36 14.28 20.96 -12.34
N PRO A 37 13.89 21.63 -13.44
CA PRO A 37 13.82 23.09 -13.48
C PRO A 37 12.62 23.65 -12.70
N ARG A 38 11.68 22.79 -12.27
CA ARG A 38 10.45 23.16 -11.57
C ARG A 38 10.53 23.05 -10.05
N LEU A 39 11.62 22.46 -9.54
CA LEU A 39 11.93 22.41 -8.12
C LEU A 39 12.84 23.59 -7.77
N ASP A 40 12.50 24.30 -6.69
CA ASP A 40 13.37 25.33 -6.15
C ASP A 40 14.57 24.73 -5.38
N GLU A 41 15.54 25.56 -4.99
CA GLU A 41 16.75 25.07 -4.32
C GLU A 41 16.45 24.49 -2.93
N ARG A 42 15.42 24.95 -2.24
CA ARG A 42 14.99 24.38 -0.95
C ARG A 42 14.44 22.95 -1.12
N ASP A 43 13.62 22.75 -2.14
CA ASP A 43 13.12 21.40 -2.49
C ASP A 43 14.29 20.46 -2.80
N LYS A 44 15.25 20.92 -3.60
CA LYS A 44 16.43 20.14 -3.99
C LYS A 44 17.36 19.85 -2.82
N GLU A 45 17.53 20.79 -1.89
CA GLU A 45 18.31 20.58 -0.67
C GLU A 45 17.69 19.50 0.21
N THR A 46 16.38 19.56 0.45
CA THR A 46 15.66 18.53 1.19
C THR A 46 15.75 17.16 0.47
N LEU A 47 15.64 17.15 -0.85
CA LEU A 47 15.79 15.94 -1.64
C LEU A 47 17.22 15.36 -1.56
N ARG A 48 18.27 16.19 -1.56
CA ARG A 48 19.66 15.73 -1.35
C ARG A 48 19.81 15.05 0.01
N ASN A 49 19.21 15.62 1.05
CA ASN A 49 19.20 15.02 2.38
C ASN A 49 18.51 13.65 2.36
N TYR A 50 17.33 13.51 1.74
CA TYR A 50 16.64 12.23 1.62
C TYR A 50 17.39 11.19 0.80
N LEU A 51 18.16 11.62 -0.20
CA LEU A 51 19.01 10.73 -1.02
C LEU A 51 20.34 10.37 -0.32
N THR A 52 20.66 11.00 0.80
CA THR A 52 21.83 10.64 1.60
C THR A 52 21.51 9.40 2.43
N MET A 53 22.16 8.29 2.10
CA MET A 53 21.91 7.00 2.75
C MET A 53 21.97 7.11 4.28
N GLY A 54 20.91 6.65 4.91
CA GLY A 54 20.80 6.65 6.37
C GLY A 54 20.44 7.99 7.01
N TYR A 55 20.25 9.07 6.23
CA TYR A 55 19.81 10.36 6.78
C TYR A 55 18.52 10.23 7.59
N LEU A 56 17.52 9.56 7.02
CA LEU A 56 16.23 9.35 7.67
C LEU A 56 16.28 8.32 8.81
N LYS A 57 17.37 7.57 8.97
CA LYS A 57 17.56 6.63 10.09
C LYS A 57 17.94 7.31 11.39
N ASP A 58 18.48 8.54 11.31
CA ASP A 58 18.78 9.33 12.50
C ASP A 58 17.47 9.82 13.14
N PRO A 59 17.20 9.48 14.42
CA PRO A 59 16.01 9.93 15.13
C PRO A 59 15.83 11.47 15.17
N ASN A 60 16.90 12.23 15.01
CA ASN A 60 16.83 13.70 14.91
C ASN A 60 16.11 14.17 13.64
N HIS A 61 16.01 13.31 12.61
CA HIS A 61 15.30 13.59 11.36
C HIS A 61 13.91 12.91 11.28
N LEU A 62 13.34 12.56 12.43
CA LEU A 62 12.01 11.92 12.49
C LEU A 62 10.92 12.77 11.82
N ASP A 63 10.99 14.08 11.95
CA ASP A 63 10.01 14.98 11.31
C ASP A 63 10.18 15.02 9.80
N ASP A 64 11.39 14.84 9.28
CA ASP A 64 11.64 14.68 7.85
C ASP A 64 11.05 13.36 7.33
N ALA A 65 11.20 12.27 8.08
CA ALA A 65 10.56 10.99 7.76
C ALA A 65 9.02 11.10 7.76
N LYS A 66 8.43 11.80 8.72
CA LYS A 66 6.98 12.07 8.75
C LYS A 66 6.49 12.90 7.56
N ASN A 67 7.32 13.83 7.06
CA ASN A 67 7.00 14.70 5.93
C ASN A 67 7.38 14.12 4.56
N PHE A 68 8.06 12.99 4.52
CA PHE A 68 8.61 12.38 3.31
C PHE A 68 7.59 12.24 2.18
N LEU A 69 6.46 11.59 2.47
CA LEU A 69 5.44 11.30 1.46
C LEU A 69 4.80 12.58 0.90
N LYS A 70 4.57 13.58 1.76
CA LYS A 70 4.08 14.91 1.35
C LYS A 70 5.06 15.60 0.41
N ASN A 71 6.35 15.62 0.77
CA ASN A 71 7.38 16.25 -0.03
C ASN A 71 7.54 15.58 -1.39
N LEU A 72 7.66 14.25 -1.41
CA LEU A 72 7.77 13.48 -2.65
C LEU A 72 6.55 13.70 -3.57
N THR A 73 5.33 13.69 -2.99
CA THR A 73 4.10 13.96 -3.74
C THR A 73 4.11 15.35 -4.38
N ALA A 74 4.55 16.37 -3.62
CA ALA A 74 4.65 17.74 -4.11
C ALA A 74 5.71 17.87 -5.22
N TRP A 75 6.89 17.30 -5.05
CA TRP A 75 7.96 17.34 -6.04
C TRP A 75 7.60 16.67 -7.35
N LEU A 76 6.97 15.49 -7.28
CA LEU A 76 6.48 14.79 -8.47
C LEU A 76 5.40 15.61 -9.19
N SER A 77 4.47 16.19 -8.43
CA SER A 77 3.42 17.03 -9.02
C SER A 77 3.98 18.28 -9.69
N LYS A 78 4.95 18.95 -9.08
CA LYS A 78 5.65 20.08 -9.67
C LYS A 78 6.40 19.69 -10.96
N HIS A 79 7.17 18.58 -10.90
CA HIS A 79 8.02 18.14 -12.01
C HIS A 79 7.18 17.76 -13.24
N PHE A 80 6.15 16.94 -13.06
CA PHE A 80 5.32 16.44 -14.15
C PHE A 80 4.13 17.34 -14.51
N GLU A 81 3.89 18.42 -13.76
CA GLU A 81 2.72 19.30 -13.90
C GLU A 81 1.39 18.52 -13.86
N ARG A 82 1.36 17.47 -13.05
CA ARG A 82 0.20 16.59 -12.87
C ARG A 82 0.06 16.20 -11.40
N GLN A 83 -1.17 16.06 -10.96
CA GLN A 83 -1.46 15.56 -9.63
C GLN A 83 -0.95 14.11 -9.46
N THR A 84 -0.39 13.82 -8.31
CA THR A 84 0.20 12.52 -7.96
C THR A 84 -0.88 11.56 -7.45
N VAL A 85 -0.78 10.29 -7.80
CA VAL A 85 -1.53 9.19 -7.17
C VAL A 85 -0.60 8.46 -6.22
N VAL A 86 -1.01 8.29 -4.97
CA VAL A 86 -0.27 7.57 -3.94
C VAL A 86 -0.88 6.18 -3.75
N LEU A 87 -0.05 5.14 -3.85
CA LEU A 87 -0.43 3.75 -3.61
C LEU A 87 0.43 3.20 -2.49
N ILE A 88 -0.21 2.74 -1.40
CA ILE A 88 0.47 2.15 -0.23
C ILE A 88 -0.14 0.78 0.04
N ASP A 89 0.70 -0.23 0.01
CA ASP A 89 0.30 -1.60 0.30
C ASP A 89 0.70 -2.00 1.72
N GLU A 90 -0.16 -2.83 2.34
CA GLU A 90 0.06 -3.39 3.69
C GLU A 90 0.33 -2.32 4.77
N TYR A 91 -0.46 -1.22 4.74
CA TYR A 91 -0.29 -0.11 5.67
C TYR A 91 -0.46 -0.49 7.15
N ASP A 92 -1.12 -1.59 7.43
CA ASP A 92 -1.48 -2.11 8.75
C ASP A 92 -0.40 -3.03 9.36
N VAL A 93 0.51 -3.59 8.56
CA VAL A 93 1.53 -4.54 9.04
C VAL A 93 2.42 -3.94 10.13
N PRO A 94 2.97 -2.71 10.02
CA PRO A 94 3.77 -2.12 11.09
C PRO A 94 3.02 -2.00 12.41
N LEU A 95 1.70 -1.76 12.35
CA LEU A 95 0.86 -1.63 13.52
C LEU A 95 0.53 -2.97 14.17
N ALA A 96 0.26 -4.00 13.35
CA ALA A 96 0.04 -5.35 13.84
C ALA A 96 1.28 -5.88 14.57
N LYS A 97 2.47 -5.68 14.00
CA LYS A 97 3.76 -6.04 14.61
C LYS A 97 4.01 -5.25 15.90
N ALA A 98 3.78 -3.95 15.87
CA ALA A 98 3.93 -3.08 17.03
C ALA A 98 2.99 -3.46 18.19
N ALA A 99 1.78 -3.92 17.89
CA ALA A 99 0.84 -4.42 18.90
C ALA A 99 1.37 -5.70 19.57
N HIS A 100 1.98 -6.60 18.77
CA HIS A 100 2.57 -7.82 19.31
C HIS A 100 3.75 -7.56 20.24
N PHE A 101 4.61 -6.59 19.91
CA PHE A 101 5.81 -6.27 20.67
C PHE A 101 5.63 -5.12 21.69
N GLY A 102 4.43 -4.55 21.84
CA GLY A 102 4.09 -3.60 22.90
C GLY A 102 4.50 -2.14 22.65
N TYR A 103 4.82 -1.74 21.40
CA TYR A 103 5.13 -0.34 21.04
C TYR A 103 4.09 0.29 20.08
N TYR A 104 2.85 -0.23 20.13
CA TYR A 104 1.76 0.18 19.22
C TYR A 104 1.55 1.69 19.14
N ASP A 105 1.49 2.39 20.27
CA ASP A 105 1.17 3.82 20.30
C ASP A 105 2.22 4.67 19.57
N LYS A 106 3.51 4.32 19.71
CA LYS A 106 4.59 5.01 19.02
C LYS A 106 4.55 4.79 17.51
N MET A 107 4.28 3.56 17.09
CA MET A 107 4.14 3.23 15.67
C MET A 107 2.89 3.89 15.08
N LEU A 108 1.77 3.90 15.81
CA LEU A 108 0.55 4.57 15.41
C LEU A 108 0.76 6.07 15.21
N GLU A 109 1.49 6.74 16.11
CA GLU A 109 1.83 8.15 15.96
C GLU A 109 2.65 8.40 14.68
N LEU A 110 3.68 7.57 14.43
CA LEU A 110 4.52 7.67 13.23
C LEU A 110 3.69 7.52 11.94
N ILE A 111 2.95 6.42 11.81
CA ILE A 111 2.17 6.11 10.61
C ILE A 111 1.04 7.14 10.41
N ARG A 112 0.37 7.57 11.49
CA ARG A 112 -0.64 8.63 11.45
C ARG A 112 -0.06 9.95 10.95
N ALA A 113 1.12 10.34 11.44
CA ALA A 113 1.79 11.57 11.00
C ALA A 113 2.21 11.47 9.54
N PHE A 114 2.87 10.38 9.16
CA PHE A 114 3.34 10.10 7.79
C PHE A 114 2.19 10.16 6.76
N LEU A 115 1.10 9.43 7.00
CA LEU A 115 -0.07 9.44 6.12
C LEU A 115 -0.84 10.76 6.20
N GLY A 116 -0.99 11.29 7.41
CA GLY A 116 -1.77 12.51 7.65
C GLY A 116 -1.23 13.74 6.94
N GLN A 117 0.10 13.84 6.75
CA GLN A 117 0.71 14.97 6.06
C GLN A 117 0.30 15.07 4.58
N VAL A 118 0.04 13.95 3.93
CA VAL A 118 -0.39 13.92 2.52
C VAL A 118 -1.91 13.84 2.37
N LEU A 119 -2.59 13.07 3.24
CA LEU A 119 -4.02 12.82 3.11
C LEU A 119 -4.91 13.95 3.63
N LYS A 120 -4.35 14.86 4.47
CA LYS A 120 -5.03 16.05 4.98
C LYS A 120 -4.84 17.28 4.09
N GLU A 121 -4.21 17.13 2.93
CA GLU A 121 -3.98 18.25 2.04
C GLU A 121 -5.33 18.85 1.63
N LYS A 122 -5.62 20.04 2.17
CA LYS A 122 -6.79 20.83 1.76
C LYS A 122 -6.49 21.46 0.42
N PRO A 123 -7.49 21.57 -0.49
CA PRO A 123 -7.38 22.51 -1.60
C PRO A 123 -6.95 23.85 -1.02
N ARG A 124 -5.90 24.43 -1.54
CA ARG A 124 -5.41 25.76 -1.10
C ARG A 124 -6.50 26.78 -1.40
N ALA A 125 -7.28 27.14 -0.40
CA ALA A 125 -8.41 28.06 -0.53
C ALA A 125 -7.98 29.49 -0.95
N GLU A 126 -6.67 29.78 -0.95
CA GLU A 126 -6.09 31.10 -1.27
C GLU A 126 -5.13 31.10 -2.46
N SER A 127 -4.95 29.96 -3.15
CA SER A 127 -4.14 29.93 -4.37
C SER A 127 -4.85 29.10 -5.42
N ASP A 128 -4.88 29.57 -6.67
CA ASP A 128 -5.35 28.84 -7.84
C ASP A 128 -4.52 27.59 -8.18
N ALA A 129 -3.53 27.26 -7.33
CA ALA A 129 -2.69 26.07 -7.52
C ALA A 129 -3.46 24.81 -7.12
N PRO A 130 -3.53 23.81 -8.01
CA PRO A 130 -4.18 22.54 -7.71
C PRO A 130 -3.47 21.81 -6.55
N ALA A 131 -4.24 21.06 -5.77
CA ALA A 131 -3.69 20.14 -4.78
C ALA A 131 -2.69 19.18 -5.44
N TYR A 132 -1.61 18.84 -4.75
CA TYR A 132 -0.59 17.93 -5.31
C TYR A 132 -1.08 16.48 -5.41
N LEU A 133 -1.95 16.07 -4.48
CA LEU A 133 -2.54 14.74 -4.44
C LEU A 133 -3.84 14.67 -5.24
N LYS A 134 -3.93 13.73 -6.18
CA LYS A 134 -5.17 13.39 -6.90
C LYS A 134 -5.99 12.36 -6.14
N LYS A 135 -5.32 11.28 -5.71
CA LYS A 135 -5.95 10.13 -5.05
C LYS A 135 -4.90 9.36 -4.25
N ALA A 136 -5.30 8.80 -3.13
CA ALA A 136 -4.54 7.79 -2.41
C ALA A 136 -5.35 6.50 -2.34
N VAL A 137 -4.67 5.36 -2.48
CA VAL A 137 -5.21 4.02 -2.26
C VAL A 137 -4.30 3.33 -1.26
N LEU A 138 -4.88 2.87 -0.17
CA LEU A 138 -4.20 2.11 0.86
C LEU A 138 -4.84 0.73 0.95
N THR A 139 -4.01 -0.32 0.91
CA THR A 139 -4.46 -1.70 1.08
C THR A 139 -3.89 -2.29 2.36
N GLY A 140 -4.60 -3.22 2.95
CA GLY A 140 -4.20 -3.92 4.17
C GLY A 140 -5.14 -5.06 4.52
N CYS A 141 -4.70 -5.97 5.36
CA CYS A 141 -5.48 -7.13 5.81
C CYS A 141 -6.33 -6.82 7.04
N LEU A 142 -5.86 -5.92 7.91
CA LEU A 142 -6.55 -5.57 9.14
C LEU A 142 -7.27 -4.24 9.01
N ARG A 143 -8.53 -4.23 9.44
CA ARG A 143 -9.24 -2.97 9.60
C ARG A 143 -8.74 -2.27 10.85
N VAL A 144 -7.76 -1.40 10.70
CA VAL A 144 -7.38 -0.50 11.79
C VAL A 144 -8.52 0.49 11.97
N SER A 145 -8.99 0.67 13.22
CA SER A 145 -10.18 1.50 13.49
C SER A 145 -10.00 2.91 12.93
N LYS A 146 -11.08 3.50 12.38
CA LYS A 146 -11.07 4.87 11.86
C LYS A 146 -10.53 5.88 12.86
N GLU A 147 -10.74 5.63 14.15
CA GLU A 147 -10.36 6.51 15.25
C GLU A 147 -8.85 6.52 15.52
N SER A 148 -8.09 5.55 14.98
CA SER A 148 -6.66 5.47 15.24
C SER A 148 -5.79 6.12 14.16
N ILE A 149 -5.83 5.66 12.92
CA ILE A 149 -4.96 6.17 11.83
C ILE A 149 -5.60 7.35 11.10
N PHE A 150 -6.88 7.24 10.79
CA PHE A 150 -7.59 8.17 9.92
C PHE A 150 -8.26 9.32 10.64
N THR A 151 -7.96 9.51 11.93
CA THR A 151 -8.47 10.66 12.70
C THR A 151 -8.05 11.98 12.04
N GLY A 152 -9.04 12.78 11.64
CA GLY A 152 -8.85 14.06 11.00
C GLY A 152 -8.54 13.98 9.49
N ILE A 153 -8.66 12.82 8.86
CA ILE A 153 -8.74 12.68 7.41
C ILE A 153 -10.21 12.77 7.00
N ASN A 154 -10.52 13.67 6.08
CA ASN A 154 -11.89 13.88 5.63
C ASN A 154 -12.36 12.71 4.75
N ASN A 155 -13.38 11.97 5.23
CA ASN A 155 -14.15 10.97 4.47
C ASN A 155 -13.35 9.97 3.63
N PRO A 156 -12.43 9.16 4.21
CA PRO A 156 -11.87 8.05 3.46
C PRO A 156 -12.99 7.07 3.07
N ALA A 157 -13.06 6.70 1.80
CA ALA A 157 -13.89 5.59 1.38
C ALA A 157 -13.22 4.29 1.86
N ILE A 158 -13.88 3.54 2.73
CA ILE A 158 -13.38 2.26 3.21
C ILE A 158 -14.18 1.15 2.56
N ASN A 159 -13.48 0.38 1.71
CA ASN A 159 -14.01 -0.82 1.09
C ASN A 159 -13.41 -2.04 1.78
N THR A 160 -14.23 -2.99 2.14
CA THR A 160 -13.78 -4.27 2.70
C THR A 160 -14.45 -5.42 1.92
N VAL A 161 -13.79 -6.57 1.88
CA VAL A 161 -14.37 -7.79 1.29
C VAL A 161 -15.67 -8.23 1.97
N CYS A 162 -15.89 -7.77 3.20
CA CYS A 162 -17.13 -8.02 3.98
C CYS A 162 -18.20 -6.94 3.78
N SER A 163 -17.95 -5.91 2.96
CA SER A 163 -18.94 -4.86 2.73
C SER A 163 -19.98 -5.34 1.72
N GLU A 164 -21.20 -4.78 1.81
CA GLU A 164 -22.25 -5.02 0.82
C GLU A 164 -22.00 -4.26 -0.51
N ASP A 165 -20.99 -3.40 -0.54
CA ASP A 165 -20.60 -2.67 -1.74
C ASP A 165 -20.01 -3.62 -2.78
N ARG A 166 -20.69 -3.71 -3.92
CA ARG A 166 -20.32 -4.60 -5.03
C ARG A 166 -19.30 -4.01 -5.99
N THR A 167 -18.81 -2.80 -5.73
CA THR A 167 -17.90 -2.09 -6.66
C THR A 167 -16.58 -2.84 -6.86
N LEU A 168 -16.08 -3.50 -5.81
CA LEU A 168 -14.79 -4.19 -5.83
C LEU A 168 -14.89 -5.72 -5.62
N ASN A 169 -16.10 -6.26 -5.46
CA ASN A 169 -16.28 -7.66 -5.10
C ASN A 169 -15.74 -8.67 -6.14
N LYS A 170 -15.64 -8.26 -7.41
CA LYS A 170 -15.14 -9.10 -8.52
C LYS A 170 -13.72 -8.76 -8.98
N VAL A 171 -13.05 -7.78 -8.32
CA VAL A 171 -11.70 -7.38 -8.72
C VAL A 171 -10.60 -7.91 -7.78
N ILE A 172 -11.02 -8.51 -6.66
CA ILE A 172 -10.12 -9.12 -5.68
C ILE A 172 -10.41 -10.60 -5.63
N GLY A 173 -9.55 -11.42 -6.23
CA GLY A 173 -9.75 -12.85 -6.37
C GLY A 173 -10.25 -13.26 -7.76
N PHE A 174 -10.43 -14.55 -7.98
CA PHE A 174 -11.03 -15.10 -9.19
C PHE A 174 -12.52 -15.40 -8.99
N THR A 175 -13.32 -15.02 -9.95
CA THR A 175 -14.72 -15.47 -10.07
C THR A 175 -14.76 -16.92 -10.55
N MET A 176 -15.89 -17.61 -10.35
CA MET A 176 -16.11 -18.96 -10.86
C MET A 176 -15.85 -19.07 -12.37
N ASP A 177 -16.27 -18.07 -13.15
CA ASP A 177 -16.07 -18.08 -14.61
C ASP A 177 -14.59 -17.91 -14.99
N GLU A 178 -13.83 -17.13 -14.22
CA GLU A 178 -12.37 -16.99 -14.43
C GLU A 178 -11.63 -18.27 -14.08
N VAL A 179 -12.02 -18.94 -12.99
CA VAL A 179 -11.47 -20.26 -12.63
C VAL A 179 -11.72 -21.28 -13.74
N ARG A 180 -12.95 -21.34 -14.28
CA ARG A 180 -13.27 -22.25 -15.40
C ARG A 180 -12.42 -21.97 -16.62
N LYS A 181 -12.25 -20.70 -17.01
CA LYS A 181 -11.40 -20.31 -18.13
C LYS A 181 -9.93 -20.68 -17.90
N LEU A 182 -9.44 -20.51 -16.67
CA LEU A 182 -8.08 -20.89 -16.32
C LEU A 182 -7.86 -22.40 -16.40
N LEU A 183 -8.79 -23.18 -15.86
CA LEU A 183 -8.76 -24.65 -15.95
C LEU A 183 -8.84 -25.15 -17.40
N ASP A 184 -9.70 -24.53 -18.21
CA ASP A 184 -9.82 -24.85 -19.64
C ASP A 184 -8.49 -24.58 -20.38
N TYR A 185 -7.87 -23.45 -20.12
CA TYR A 185 -6.55 -23.09 -20.70
C TYR A 185 -5.47 -24.14 -20.39
N PHE A 186 -5.51 -24.75 -19.21
CA PHE A 186 -4.55 -25.78 -18.80
C PHE A 186 -5.02 -27.22 -19.10
N GLY A 187 -6.15 -27.41 -19.76
CA GLY A 187 -6.72 -28.75 -20.05
C GLY A 187 -7.22 -29.50 -18.81
N LEU A 188 -7.60 -28.76 -17.77
CA LEU A 188 -8.04 -29.26 -16.46
C LEU A 188 -9.53 -29.01 -16.21
N THR A 189 -10.34 -28.83 -17.23
CA THR A 189 -11.76 -28.46 -17.13
C THR A 189 -12.57 -29.43 -16.25
N GLN A 190 -12.25 -30.71 -16.30
CA GLN A 190 -12.89 -31.78 -15.50
C GLN A 190 -12.57 -31.64 -14.00
N ARG A 191 -11.52 -30.91 -13.62
CA ARG A 191 -11.09 -30.71 -12.23
C ARG A 191 -11.77 -29.53 -11.53
N PHE A 192 -12.78 -28.93 -12.17
CA PHE A 192 -13.47 -27.76 -11.59
C PHE A 192 -14.12 -28.07 -10.23
N GLU A 193 -14.75 -29.23 -10.08
CA GLU A 193 -15.38 -29.59 -8.81
C GLU A 193 -14.36 -29.82 -7.69
N ASP A 194 -13.14 -30.28 -8.01
CA ASP A 194 -12.06 -30.40 -7.03
C ASP A 194 -11.64 -29.00 -6.53
N VAL A 195 -11.44 -28.05 -7.45
CA VAL A 195 -11.12 -26.66 -7.09
C VAL A 195 -12.22 -26.07 -6.23
N ARG A 196 -13.48 -26.30 -6.59
CA ARG A 196 -14.63 -25.83 -5.83
C ARG A 196 -14.65 -26.45 -4.43
N GLN A 197 -14.46 -27.74 -4.31
CA GLN A 197 -14.49 -28.44 -3.01
C GLN A 197 -13.37 -28.01 -2.06
N TRP A 198 -12.17 -27.75 -2.59
CA TRP A 198 -11.00 -27.44 -1.78
C TRP A 198 -10.80 -25.95 -1.53
N TYR A 199 -11.24 -25.06 -2.44
CA TYR A 199 -10.92 -23.64 -2.42
C TYR A 199 -12.16 -22.73 -2.48
N ASP A 200 -13.38 -23.27 -2.44
CA ASP A 200 -14.61 -22.50 -2.24
C ASP A 200 -14.73 -22.13 -0.76
N GLY A 201 -14.71 -20.85 -0.47
CA GLY A 201 -14.82 -20.41 0.93
C GLY A 201 -14.95 -18.93 1.12
N TYR A 202 -14.75 -18.15 0.06
CA TYR A 202 -14.87 -16.70 0.15
C TYR A 202 -16.14 -16.23 -0.56
N ARG A 203 -16.92 -15.37 0.15
CA ARG A 203 -18.06 -14.68 -0.44
C ARG A 203 -17.91 -13.19 -0.24
N PHE A 204 -17.75 -12.47 -1.36
CA PHE A 204 -17.63 -11.02 -1.36
C PHE A 204 -18.93 -10.41 -1.90
N ALA A 205 -19.71 -9.74 -1.03
CA ALA A 205 -21.03 -9.20 -1.36
C ALA A 205 -21.96 -10.22 -2.08
N GLY A 206 -21.92 -11.48 -1.66
CA GLY A 206 -22.74 -12.57 -2.20
C GLY A 206 -22.18 -13.30 -3.41
N GLU A 207 -21.05 -12.88 -3.97
CA GLU A 207 -20.35 -13.57 -5.05
C GLU A 207 -19.36 -14.60 -4.48
N GLU A 208 -19.31 -15.80 -5.07
CA GLU A 208 -18.30 -16.81 -4.75
C GLU A 208 -16.98 -16.40 -5.39
N MET A 209 -15.94 -16.33 -4.56
CA MET A 209 -14.60 -15.89 -4.97
C MET A 209 -13.56 -16.91 -4.55
N TYR A 210 -12.58 -17.12 -5.42
CA TYR A 210 -11.49 -18.07 -5.23
C TYR A 210 -10.17 -17.31 -5.03
N CYS A 211 -9.33 -17.81 -4.12
CA CYS A 211 -7.99 -17.25 -3.92
C CYS A 211 -7.12 -17.55 -5.16
N PRO A 212 -6.60 -16.53 -5.86
CA PRO A 212 -5.79 -16.77 -7.05
C PRO A 212 -4.57 -17.65 -6.81
N TRP A 213 -3.91 -17.47 -5.66
CA TRP A 213 -2.75 -18.27 -5.27
C TRP A 213 -3.08 -19.76 -5.21
N ASP A 214 -4.19 -20.12 -4.58
CA ASP A 214 -4.58 -21.50 -4.40
C ASP A 214 -4.94 -22.15 -5.73
N VAL A 215 -5.72 -21.45 -6.56
CA VAL A 215 -6.12 -21.97 -7.89
C VAL A 215 -4.91 -22.15 -8.82
N ILE A 216 -3.99 -21.18 -8.83
CA ILE A 216 -2.77 -21.26 -9.65
C ILE A 216 -1.88 -22.41 -9.19
N ASN A 217 -1.68 -22.58 -7.87
CA ASN A 217 -0.89 -23.69 -7.34
C ASN A 217 -1.54 -25.05 -7.62
N PHE A 218 -2.86 -25.14 -7.53
CA PHE A 218 -3.59 -26.36 -7.94
C PHE A 218 -3.29 -26.70 -9.40
N CYS A 219 -3.40 -25.74 -10.31
CA CYS A 219 -3.09 -25.95 -11.72
C CYS A 219 -1.64 -26.41 -11.94
N ASP A 220 -0.68 -25.74 -11.30
CA ASP A 220 0.74 -26.11 -11.40
C ASP A 220 1.02 -27.53 -10.89
N GLN A 221 0.43 -27.92 -9.75
CA GLN A 221 0.57 -29.25 -9.20
C GLN A 221 -0.09 -30.32 -10.08
N ALA A 222 -1.29 -30.05 -10.60
CA ALA A 222 -1.98 -30.97 -11.48
C ALA A 222 -1.19 -31.24 -12.77
N ILE A 223 -0.60 -30.21 -13.36
CA ILE A 223 0.26 -30.34 -14.56
C ILE A 223 1.53 -31.12 -14.24
N ARG A 224 2.21 -30.81 -13.15
CA ARG A 224 3.49 -31.49 -12.78
C ARG A 224 3.28 -32.94 -12.39
N SER A 225 2.16 -33.28 -11.77
CA SER A 225 1.85 -34.65 -11.37
C SER A 225 1.47 -35.57 -12.53
N GLY A 226 1.22 -35.00 -13.71
CA GLY A 226 0.76 -35.77 -14.88
C GLY A 226 -0.55 -36.51 -14.68
N LYS A 227 -1.36 -36.07 -13.70
CA LYS A 227 -2.70 -36.63 -13.42
C LYS A 227 -3.75 -35.65 -13.94
N PRO A 228 -4.17 -35.79 -15.21
CA PRO A 228 -5.30 -35.03 -15.74
C PRO A 228 -6.65 -35.49 -15.15
N ASP A 229 -6.67 -36.65 -14.46
CA ASP A 229 -7.88 -37.28 -13.89
C ASP A 229 -7.89 -37.27 -12.36
#